data_99667cc1858d1e23648c59955178f1f4
#
_entry.id   99667cc1858d1e23648c59955178f1f4
#
_cell.length_a   1.000
_cell.length_b   1.000
_cell.length_c   1.000
_cell.angle_alpha   90.00
_cell.angle_beta   90.00
_cell.angle_gamma   90.00
#
_symmetry.space_group_name_H-M   'P 1'
#
loop_
_entity.id
_entity.type
_entity.pdbx_description
1 polymer ?
#
loop_
_entity_poly.entity_id
_entity_poly.type
_entity_poly.pdbx_seq_one_letter_code
_entity_poly.pdbx_strand_id
1 'polypeptide(L)'
;MAARDRFAERGLVPSAWDAGPGTVFGVHAHPRAKLLVCREGAISFTLEPGGQVRDLAPGDWIELPARQRHSAVAGPAGVRCEEAFGD
;
A
#
# COMPACT_ATOMS: atom_id res chain seq x y z
N MET A 1 6.21 -18.15 -15.23
CA MET A 1 7.28 -17.35 -14.63
C MET A 1 6.75 -16.66 -13.37
N ALA A 2 7.46 -16.74 -12.29
CA ALA A 2 7.05 -16.09 -11.06
C ALA A 2 7.11 -14.57 -11.21
N ALA A 3 6.17 -13.87 -10.56
CA ALA A 3 6.22 -12.43 -10.49
C ALA A 3 7.49 -11.98 -9.76
N ARG A 4 8.03 -10.86 -10.17
CA ARG A 4 9.22 -10.31 -9.52
C ARG A 4 8.86 -9.88 -8.11
N ASP A 5 9.74 -10.18 -7.18
CA ASP A 5 9.57 -9.75 -5.80
C ASP A 5 10.19 -8.36 -5.64
N ARG A 6 9.33 -7.34 -5.58
CA ARG A 6 9.76 -5.95 -5.48
C ARG A 6 10.52 -5.66 -4.19
N PHE A 7 10.19 -6.38 -3.12
CA PHE A 7 10.88 -6.21 -1.85
C PHE A 7 12.29 -6.78 -1.91
N ALA A 8 12.41 -8.00 -2.41
CA ALA A 8 13.71 -8.67 -2.52
C ALA A 8 14.66 -7.88 -3.44
N GLU A 9 14.16 -7.31 -4.51
CA GLU A 9 14.96 -6.49 -5.43
C GLU A 9 15.59 -5.30 -4.73
N ARG A 10 14.99 -4.82 -3.65
CA ARG A 10 15.45 -3.65 -2.91
C ARG A 10 16.04 -4.02 -1.56
N GLY A 11 16.23 -5.30 -1.30
CA GLY A 11 16.78 -5.78 -0.03
C GLY A 11 15.85 -5.55 1.16
N LEU A 12 14.54 -5.48 0.91
CA LEU A 12 13.55 -5.23 1.96
C LEU A 12 12.86 -6.52 2.36
N VAL A 13 12.52 -6.64 3.65
CA VAL A 13 11.74 -7.76 4.19
C VAL A 13 10.37 -7.22 4.56
N PRO A 14 9.31 -7.65 3.84
CA PRO A 14 7.97 -7.10 4.08
C PRO A 14 7.30 -7.71 5.30
N SER A 15 6.37 -6.92 5.88
CA SER A 15 5.41 -7.38 6.87
C SER A 15 4.05 -7.46 6.19
N ALA A 16 3.27 -8.49 6.52
CA ALA A 16 1.92 -8.66 5.97
C ALA A 16 0.87 -8.18 6.98
N TRP A 17 -0.24 -7.65 6.45
CA TRP A 17 -1.38 -7.28 7.27
C TRP A 17 -2.68 -7.40 6.47
N ASP A 18 -3.79 -7.54 7.19
CA ASP A 18 -5.12 -7.63 6.61
C ASP A 18 -6.02 -6.53 7.16
N ALA A 19 -7.00 -6.11 6.37
CA ALA A 19 -8.05 -5.22 6.84
C ALA A 19 -9.39 -5.71 6.30
N GLY A 20 -10.42 -5.61 7.12
CA GLY A 20 -11.76 -6.03 6.73
C GLY A 20 -12.40 -5.11 5.69
N PRO A 21 -13.55 -5.53 5.13
CA PRO A 21 -14.25 -4.75 4.11
C PRO A 21 -14.51 -3.31 4.55
N GLY A 22 -14.20 -2.36 3.68
CA GLY A 22 -14.49 -0.95 3.91
C GLY A 22 -13.70 -0.27 5.02
N THR A 23 -12.65 -0.92 5.56
CA THR A 23 -11.83 -0.30 6.60
C THR A 23 -11.22 1.00 6.08
N VAL A 24 -11.36 2.07 6.87
CA VAL A 24 -10.85 3.40 6.51
C VAL A 24 -9.59 3.69 7.31
N PHE A 25 -8.56 4.11 6.59
CA PHE A 25 -7.32 4.60 7.17
C PHE A 25 -7.29 6.11 6.96
N GLY A 26 -7.35 6.87 8.05
CA GLY A 26 -7.38 8.33 7.98
C GLY A 26 -6.10 8.94 7.41
N VAL A 27 -6.14 10.22 7.10
CA VAL A 27 -4.98 10.91 6.52
C VAL A 27 -3.81 10.87 7.49
N HIS A 28 -2.67 10.40 7.03
CA HIS A 28 -1.44 10.33 7.81
C HIS A 28 -0.24 10.34 6.86
N ALA A 29 0.95 10.40 7.44
CA ALA A 29 2.20 10.34 6.69
C ALA A 29 3.23 9.59 7.51
N HIS A 30 4.23 9.05 6.83
CA HIS A 30 5.31 8.31 7.47
C HIS A 30 6.64 9.03 7.26
N PRO A 31 7.56 8.98 8.23
CA PRO A 31 8.85 9.66 8.08
C PRO A 31 9.79 8.97 7.08
N ARG A 32 9.50 7.72 6.71
CA ARG A 32 10.29 6.97 5.74
C ARG A 32 9.43 6.56 4.54
N ALA A 33 10.06 6.36 3.40
CA ALA A 33 9.37 5.84 2.23
C ALA A 33 8.82 4.45 2.51
N LYS A 34 7.67 4.14 1.95
CA LYS A 34 7.02 2.84 2.12
C LYS A 34 6.68 2.24 0.77
N LEU A 35 7.02 0.96 0.59
CA LEU A 35 6.58 0.17 -0.55
C LEU A 35 5.48 -0.77 -0.07
N LEU A 36 4.34 -0.76 -0.75
CA LEU A 36 3.19 -1.60 -0.41
C LEU A 36 2.71 -2.34 -1.64
N VAL A 37 2.45 -3.63 -1.48
CA VAL A 37 1.92 -4.48 -2.55
C VAL A 37 0.59 -5.06 -2.07
N CYS A 38 -0.45 -4.96 -2.91
CA CYS A 38 -1.73 -5.60 -2.66
C CYS A 38 -1.63 -7.06 -3.08
N ARG A 39 -1.96 -7.99 -2.19
CA ARG A 39 -1.89 -9.43 -2.48
C ARG A 39 -3.26 -10.03 -2.74
N GLU A 40 -4.28 -9.61 -1.97
CA GLU A 40 -5.64 -10.12 -2.12
C GLU A 40 -6.62 -8.97 -1.86
N GLY A 41 -7.78 -9.03 -2.47
CA GLY A 41 -8.80 -8.01 -2.30
C GLY A 41 -8.46 -6.73 -3.04
N ALA A 42 -8.71 -5.59 -2.44
CA ALA A 42 -8.46 -4.30 -3.06
C ALA A 42 -8.28 -3.21 -2.00
N ILE A 43 -7.55 -2.16 -2.37
CA ILE A 43 -7.39 -0.99 -1.52
C ILE A 43 -7.22 0.24 -2.41
N SER A 44 -7.82 1.35 -1.99
CA SER A 44 -7.72 2.62 -2.71
C SER A 44 -6.98 3.62 -1.85
N PHE A 45 -5.93 4.20 -2.38
CA PHE A 45 -5.18 5.26 -1.71
C PHE A 45 -5.55 6.62 -2.30
N THR A 46 -5.64 7.63 -1.43
CA THR A 46 -5.80 9.01 -1.86
C THR A 46 -4.57 9.79 -1.39
N LEU A 47 -3.87 10.40 -2.33
CA LEU A 47 -2.63 11.14 -2.06
C LEU A 47 -2.93 12.63 -1.91
N GLU A 48 -2.35 13.25 -0.88
CA GLU A 48 -2.57 14.66 -0.59
C GLU A 48 -1.27 15.46 -0.68
N PRO A 49 -1.29 16.73 -1.10
CA PRO A 49 -2.46 17.47 -1.58
C PRO A 49 -2.85 17.05 -2.99
N GLY A 50 -4.05 17.41 -3.41
CA GLY A 50 -4.52 17.15 -4.76
C GLY A 50 -5.56 16.05 -4.89
N GLY A 51 -5.61 15.12 -3.93
CA GLY A 51 -6.61 14.07 -3.91
C GLY A 51 -6.46 13.03 -5.02
N GLN A 52 -5.23 12.79 -5.48
CA GLN A 52 -4.99 11.78 -6.51
C GLN A 52 -5.29 10.38 -5.98
N VAL A 53 -6.14 9.64 -6.70
CA VAL A 53 -6.57 8.31 -6.30
C VAL A 53 -5.74 7.23 -7.01
N ARG A 54 -5.31 6.23 -6.24
CA ARG A 54 -4.61 5.05 -6.74
C ARG A 54 -5.34 3.81 -6.26
N ASP A 55 -5.98 3.09 -7.18
CA ASP A 55 -6.68 1.85 -6.88
C ASP A 55 -5.74 0.67 -7.08
N LEU A 56 -5.62 -0.19 -6.07
CA LEU A 56 -4.76 -1.37 -6.14
C LEU A 56 -5.60 -2.64 -6.12
N ALA A 57 -5.39 -3.48 -7.13
CA ALA A 57 -5.90 -4.84 -7.21
C ALA A 57 -4.75 -5.82 -6.92
N PRO A 58 -5.02 -7.13 -6.76
CA PRO A 58 -3.95 -8.09 -6.49
C PRO A 58 -2.81 -8.01 -7.50
N GLY A 59 -1.59 -7.87 -6.98
CA GLY A 59 -0.39 -7.70 -7.77
C GLY A 59 0.02 -6.25 -7.99
N ASP A 60 -0.88 -5.31 -7.76
CA ASP A 60 -0.55 -3.89 -7.87
C ASP A 60 0.23 -3.41 -6.65
N TRP A 61 0.97 -2.33 -6.84
CA TRP A 61 1.83 -1.80 -5.80
C TRP A 61 1.84 -0.28 -5.85
N ILE A 62 2.22 0.31 -4.72
CA ILE A 62 2.37 1.75 -4.61
C ILE A 62 3.63 2.06 -3.79
N GLU A 63 4.32 3.10 -4.17
CA GLU A 63 5.43 3.61 -3.38
C GLU A 63 5.02 4.98 -2.84
N LEU A 64 5.07 5.10 -1.52
CA LEU A 64 4.71 6.32 -0.82
C LEU A 64 6.01 6.97 -0.35
N PRO A 65 6.40 8.12 -0.94
CA PRO A 65 7.61 8.82 -0.50
C PRO A 65 7.52 9.22 0.97
N ALA A 66 8.67 9.44 1.59
CA ALA A 66 8.71 9.95 2.95
C ALA A 66 7.84 11.21 3.08
N ARG A 67 7.04 11.28 4.13
CA ARG A 67 6.18 12.43 4.47
C ARG A 67 5.04 12.69 3.49
N GLN A 68 4.78 11.79 2.54
CA GLN A 68 3.64 11.89 1.65
C GLN A 68 2.35 11.65 2.45
N ARG A 69 1.49 12.67 2.51
CA ARG A 69 0.19 12.54 3.17
C ARG A 69 -0.72 11.67 2.31
N HIS A 70 -1.43 10.76 2.95
CA HIS A 70 -2.30 9.84 2.24
C HIS A 70 -3.36 9.27 3.18
N SER A 71 -4.44 8.80 2.59
CA SER A 71 -5.47 8.03 3.26
C SER A 71 -5.74 6.80 2.41
N ALA A 72 -6.51 5.87 2.95
CA ALA A 72 -6.84 4.65 2.20
C ALA A 72 -8.17 4.08 2.67
N VAL A 73 -8.79 3.27 1.81
CA VAL A 73 -9.98 2.52 2.15
C VAL A 73 -9.88 1.13 1.52
N ALA A 74 -10.12 0.10 2.35
CA ALA A 74 -10.15 -1.28 1.85
C ALA A 74 -11.41 -1.49 1.03
N GLY A 75 -11.30 -2.36 0.01
CA GLY A 75 -12.41 -2.68 -0.86
C GLY A 75 -13.51 -3.49 -0.17
N PRO A 76 -14.59 -3.82 -0.92
CA PRO A 76 -15.78 -4.47 -0.34
C PRO A 76 -15.54 -5.90 0.15
N ALA A 77 -14.45 -6.53 -0.28
CA ALA A 77 -14.06 -7.87 0.19
C ALA A 77 -12.88 -7.82 1.17
N GLY A 78 -12.45 -6.63 1.59
CA GLY A 78 -11.27 -6.47 2.41
C GLY A 78 -10.00 -6.44 1.57
N VAL A 79 -8.84 -6.48 2.25
CA VAL A 79 -7.56 -6.44 1.58
C VAL A 79 -6.49 -7.16 2.40
N ARG A 80 -5.57 -7.81 1.72
CA ARG A 80 -4.33 -8.31 2.30
C ARG A 80 -3.17 -7.63 1.59
N CYS A 81 -2.30 -7.01 2.36
CA CYS A 81 -1.14 -6.28 1.85
C CYS A 81 0.15 -6.76 2.48
N GLU A 82 1.23 -6.51 1.76
CA GLU A 82 2.58 -6.61 2.32
C GLU A 82 3.24 -5.24 2.17
N GLU A 83 4.03 -4.84 3.14
CA GLU A 83 4.69 -3.54 3.09
C GLU A 83 6.04 -3.56 3.78
N ALA A 84 6.90 -2.64 3.37
CA ALA A 84 8.19 -2.43 4.01
C ALA A 84 8.55 -0.96 3.92
N PHE A 85 9.20 -0.45 4.98
CA PHE A 85 9.76 0.88 4.95
C PHE A 85 11.23 0.79 4.53
N GLY A 86 11.65 1.71 3.69
CA GLY A 86 13.03 1.74 3.24
C GLY A 86 13.26 2.85 2.25
N ASP A 87 14.41 3.43 2.32
CA ASP A 87 14.82 4.51 1.42
C ASP A 87 15.55 3.95 0.19
#